data_b78bbebdfd5d2ea8a1b478c4810cc34b
#
_entry.id   b78bbebdfd5d2ea8a1b478c4810cc34b
#
_cell.length_a   1.000
_cell.length_b   1.000
_cell.length_c   1.000
_cell.angle_alpha   90.00
_cell.angle_beta   90.00
_cell.angle_gamma   90.00
#
_symmetry.space_group_name_H-M   'P 1'
#
loop_
_entity.id
_entity.type
_entity.pdbx_description
1 polymer ?
#
loop_
_entity_poly.entity_id
_entity_poly.type
_entity_poly.pdbx_seq_one_letter_code
_entity_poly.pdbx_strand_id
1 'polypeptide(L)'
;MNIESLAKELNTNTYPGRGIVLGKSKDGKKAVIAYFIMGRSVNSRNRIFEENDRGGIRTKAFDESKMEDPSLIIYNPVLKFEDKTIVTNGDQTDTIYDCFANGKCFVHALRTREFEPDAPNYTPRISGVVKPNGDYNLSILKSNNGGPQCVRYFFEYPATAGLGHFIHTYKCDGDPIPSFEGEPTPVEIGDESIDDFTKMVWDNLNEDNKVSLFTRYINLETGAEETRIINKNN
;
A
#
# COMPACT_ATOMS: atom_id res chain seq x y z
N MET A 1 -18.88 -13.33 -6.43
CA MET A 1 -17.87 -12.29 -6.27
C MET A 1 -17.41 -11.92 -7.68
N ASN A 2 -17.47 -10.65 -8.03
CA ASN A 2 -16.94 -10.19 -9.34
C ASN A 2 -15.46 -9.88 -9.13
N ILE A 3 -14.57 -10.54 -9.88
CA ILE A 3 -13.12 -10.30 -9.82
C ILE A 3 -12.82 -9.30 -10.94
N GLU A 4 -12.25 -8.15 -10.59
CA GLU A 4 -11.99 -7.07 -11.54
C GLU A 4 -10.56 -7.17 -12.10
N SER A 5 -10.33 -6.56 -13.24
CA SER A 5 -8.97 -6.37 -13.76
C SER A 5 -8.27 -5.24 -13.01
N LEU A 6 -7.12 -5.53 -12.39
CA LEU A 6 -6.33 -4.50 -11.69
C LEU A 6 -5.96 -3.34 -12.62
N ALA A 7 -5.55 -3.64 -13.85
CA ALA A 7 -5.24 -2.61 -14.85
C ALA A 7 -6.42 -1.67 -15.13
N LYS A 8 -7.64 -2.22 -15.22
CA LYS A 8 -8.86 -1.43 -15.41
C LYS A 8 -9.15 -0.55 -14.20
N GLU A 9 -9.05 -1.09 -12.98
CA GLU A 9 -9.26 -0.34 -11.73
C GLU A 9 -8.30 0.86 -11.63
N LEU A 10 -7.01 0.64 -11.92
CA LEU A 10 -5.99 1.69 -11.89
C LEU A 10 -6.22 2.76 -12.98
N ASN A 11 -6.60 2.36 -14.19
CA ASN A 11 -6.79 3.28 -15.31
C ASN A 11 -8.07 4.13 -15.18
N THR A 12 -9.10 3.60 -14.55
CA THR A 12 -10.39 4.32 -14.38
C THR A 12 -10.38 5.30 -13.22
N ASN A 13 -9.54 5.09 -12.20
CA ASN A 13 -9.42 5.99 -11.06
C ASN A 13 -8.19 6.90 -11.20
N THR A 14 -8.39 8.16 -11.54
CA THR A 14 -7.29 9.12 -11.77
C THR A 14 -6.51 9.46 -10.50
N TYR A 15 -7.08 9.26 -9.30
CA TYR A 15 -6.42 9.58 -8.04
C TYR A 15 -6.84 8.66 -6.87
N PRO A 16 -6.44 7.39 -6.87
CA PRO A 16 -6.61 6.52 -5.70
C PRO A 16 -5.71 6.93 -4.51
N GLY A 17 -4.77 7.84 -4.70
CA GLY A 17 -3.85 8.36 -3.69
C GLY A 17 -2.70 7.40 -3.39
N ARG A 18 -2.81 6.57 -2.37
CA ARG A 18 -1.91 5.45 -2.07
C ARG A 18 -2.69 4.16 -2.25
N GLY A 19 -2.06 3.15 -2.82
CA GLY A 19 -2.71 1.87 -3.06
C GLY A 19 -1.85 0.69 -2.64
N ILE A 20 -2.50 -0.32 -2.06
CA ILE A 20 -1.90 -1.60 -1.69
C ILE A 20 -2.65 -2.69 -2.45
N VAL A 21 -1.93 -3.55 -3.14
CA VAL A 21 -2.42 -4.81 -3.70
C VAL A 21 -1.70 -5.95 -3.00
N LEU A 22 -2.46 -6.87 -2.42
CA LEU A 22 -1.96 -8.12 -1.86
C LEU A 22 -2.70 -9.29 -2.49
N GLY A 23 -1.98 -10.34 -2.86
CA GLY A 23 -2.60 -11.50 -3.51
C GLY A 23 -1.65 -12.67 -3.67
N LYS A 24 -2.10 -13.67 -4.43
CA LYS A 24 -1.37 -14.88 -4.75
C LYS A 24 -1.38 -15.12 -6.24
N SER A 25 -0.21 -15.45 -6.83
CA SER A 25 -0.10 -15.79 -8.25
C SER A 25 -1.04 -16.93 -8.65
N LYS A 26 -1.41 -17.01 -9.91
CA LYS A 26 -2.36 -17.99 -10.43
C LYS A 26 -1.84 -19.43 -10.29
N ASP A 27 -0.52 -19.64 -10.39
CA ASP A 27 0.12 -20.93 -10.14
C ASP A 27 0.20 -21.30 -8.65
N GLY A 28 -0.19 -20.39 -7.76
CA GLY A 28 -0.22 -20.56 -6.32
C GLY A 28 1.14 -20.53 -5.62
N LYS A 29 2.22 -20.18 -6.32
CA LYS A 29 3.59 -20.30 -5.78
C LYS A 29 4.14 -19.03 -5.16
N LYS A 30 3.57 -17.87 -5.50
CA LYS A 30 4.10 -16.57 -5.06
C LYS A 30 3.04 -15.76 -4.33
N ALA A 31 3.42 -15.14 -3.21
CA ALA A 31 2.68 -13.98 -2.71
C ALA A 31 3.08 -12.76 -3.55
N VAL A 32 2.08 -11.93 -3.90
CA VAL A 32 2.24 -10.76 -4.76
C VAL A 32 1.90 -9.52 -3.96
N ILE A 33 2.79 -8.53 -3.98
CA ILE A 33 2.66 -7.27 -3.28
C ILE A 33 2.89 -6.14 -4.27
N ALA A 34 2.00 -5.14 -4.30
CA ALA A 34 2.27 -3.83 -4.88
C ALA A 34 1.89 -2.73 -3.89
N TYR A 35 2.71 -1.70 -3.84
CA TYR A 35 2.43 -0.47 -3.12
C TYR A 35 2.85 0.73 -3.96
N PHE A 36 1.94 1.67 -4.17
CA PHE A 36 2.25 2.89 -4.90
C PHE A 36 1.81 4.15 -4.15
N ILE A 37 2.46 5.25 -4.47
CA ILE A 37 2.08 6.59 -4.03
C ILE A 37 1.82 7.49 -5.22
N MET A 38 0.82 8.36 -5.06
CA MET A 38 0.49 9.44 -5.97
C MET A 38 0.52 10.77 -5.23
N GLY A 39 0.63 11.88 -5.98
CA GLY A 39 0.68 13.22 -5.41
C GLY A 39 0.07 14.26 -6.36
N ARG A 40 -0.63 15.26 -5.79
CA ARG A 40 -1.17 16.42 -6.54
C ARG A 40 -0.40 17.71 -6.25
N SER A 41 0.16 17.86 -5.05
CA SER A 41 0.97 19.02 -4.64
C SER A 41 2.45 18.83 -4.96
N VAL A 42 3.21 19.92 -5.01
CA VAL A 42 4.66 19.90 -5.17
C VAL A 42 5.31 19.03 -4.09
N ASN A 43 4.93 19.22 -2.83
CA ASN A 43 5.45 18.45 -1.70
C ASN A 43 5.12 16.95 -1.80
N SER A 44 3.87 16.60 -2.16
CA SER A 44 3.46 15.20 -2.30
C SER A 44 4.13 14.48 -3.50
N ARG A 45 4.54 15.22 -4.53
CA ARG A 45 5.27 14.69 -5.70
C ARG A 45 6.80 14.63 -5.47
N ASN A 46 7.31 15.35 -4.48
CA ASN A 46 8.73 15.41 -4.15
C ASN A 46 9.19 14.19 -3.33
N ARG A 47 8.87 12.98 -3.78
CA ARG A 47 9.19 11.74 -3.08
C ARG A 47 9.72 10.68 -4.03
N ILE A 48 10.60 9.85 -3.47
CA ILE A 48 11.09 8.61 -4.08
C ILE A 48 11.04 7.48 -3.06
N PHE A 49 11.05 6.24 -3.54
CA PHE A 49 11.31 5.06 -2.74
C PHE A 49 12.78 4.66 -2.87
N GLU A 50 13.38 4.30 -1.75
CA GLU A 50 14.68 3.62 -1.72
C GLU A 50 14.63 2.46 -0.74
N GLU A 51 15.47 1.44 -0.96
CA GLU A 51 15.57 0.31 -0.05
C GLU A 51 16.04 0.76 1.34
N ASN A 52 15.55 0.07 2.38
CA ASN A 52 15.99 0.26 3.76
C ASN A 52 16.73 -1.00 4.28
N ASP A 53 17.40 -0.86 5.39
CA ASP A 53 18.15 -1.92 6.08
C ASP A 53 17.28 -2.95 6.81
N ARG A 54 15.95 -2.77 6.79
CA ARG A 54 14.95 -3.65 7.43
C ARG A 54 14.17 -4.50 6.41
N GLY A 55 14.77 -4.76 5.25
CA GLY A 55 14.22 -5.63 4.21
C GLY A 55 12.99 -5.08 3.49
N GLY A 56 12.83 -3.77 3.48
CA GLY A 56 11.73 -3.07 2.81
C GLY A 56 12.19 -1.80 2.11
N ILE A 57 11.34 -0.78 2.14
CA ILE A 57 11.62 0.53 1.55
C ILE A 57 11.29 1.66 2.53
N ARG A 58 11.93 2.81 2.31
CA ARG A 58 11.57 4.09 2.92
C ARG A 58 11.20 5.12 1.85
N THR A 59 10.38 6.07 2.22
CA THR A 59 10.21 7.29 1.43
C THR A 59 11.33 8.26 1.73
N LYS A 60 11.77 9.00 0.71
CA LYS A 60 12.75 10.08 0.82
C LYS A 60 12.31 11.25 -0.05
N ALA A 61 12.67 12.48 0.34
CA ALA A 61 12.52 13.61 -0.55
C ALA A 61 13.43 13.42 -1.77
N PHE A 62 12.93 13.69 -2.96
CA PHE A 62 13.75 13.76 -4.17
C PHE A 62 14.65 14.99 -4.15
N ASP A 63 14.10 16.12 -3.75
CA ASP A 63 14.79 17.39 -3.57
C ASP A 63 14.57 17.88 -2.13
N GLU A 64 15.58 17.74 -1.28
CA GLU A 64 15.50 18.11 0.13
C GLU A 64 15.24 19.61 0.34
N SER A 65 15.64 20.46 -0.62
CA SER A 65 15.41 21.91 -0.54
C SER A 65 13.96 22.32 -0.67
N LYS A 66 13.10 21.41 -1.19
CA LYS A 66 11.65 21.61 -1.38
C LYS A 66 10.80 20.90 -0.33
N MET A 67 11.43 20.32 0.68
CA MET A 67 10.71 19.62 1.75
C MET A 67 10.23 20.61 2.81
N GLU A 68 8.91 20.79 2.95
CA GLU A 68 8.32 21.71 3.93
C GLU A 68 8.10 21.01 5.28
N ASP A 69 7.42 19.85 5.30
CA ASP A 69 7.14 19.08 6.51
C ASP A 69 7.37 17.59 6.25
N PRO A 70 8.39 16.97 6.87
CA PRO A 70 8.68 15.56 6.68
C PRO A 70 7.70 14.61 7.38
N SER A 71 6.93 15.07 8.36
CA SER A 71 6.21 14.21 9.31
C SER A 71 5.19 13.26 8.67
N LEU A 72 4.56 13.68 7.56
CA LEU A 72 3.56 12.87 6.83
C LEU A 72 4.08 12.28 5.52
N ILE A 73 5.34 12.57 5.15
CA ILE A 73 5.90 12.15 3.86
C ILE A 73 7.13 11.25 3.98
N ILE A 74 7.85 11.28 5.11
CA ILE A 74 9.02 10.44 5.35
C ILE A 74 8.67 9.36 6.36
N TYR A 75 8.60 8.11 5.90
CA TYR A 75 8.27 6.92 6.68
C TYR A 75 8.77 5.66 5.97
N ASN A 76 8.65 4.50 6.61
CA ASN A 76 8.94 3.21 6.01
C ASN A 76 7.64 2.57 5.51
N PRO A 77 7.29 2.65 4.22
CA PRO A 77 6.05 2.04 3.72
C PRO A 77 6.07 0.52 3.81
N VAL A 78 7.25 -0.10 3.68
CA VAL A 78 7.42 -1.55 3.73
C VAL A 78 8.52 -1.92 4.70
N LEU A 79 8.21 -2.84 5.60
CA LEU A 79 9.15 -3.46 6.53
C LEU A 79 8.97 -4.97 6.54
N LYS A 80 10.06 -5.69 6.79
CA LYS A 80 10.02 -7.12 7.06
C LYS A 80 10.17 -7.37 8.54
N PHE A 81 9.26 -8.13 9.12
CA PHE A 81 9.36 -8.64 10.48
C PHE A 81 9.37 -10.17 10.44
N GLU A 82 10.52 -10.77 10.70
CA GLU A 82 10.74 -12.22 10.54
C GLU A 82 10.35 -12.66 9.10
N ASP A 83 9.34 -13.49 8.98
CA ASP A 83 8.78 -14.02 7.72
C ASP A 83 7.53 -13.25 7.20
N LYS A 84 7.19 -12.13 7.83
CA LYS A 84 6.05 -11.29 7.46
C LYS A 84 6.50 -10.02 6.75
N THR A 85 5.76 -9.62 5.72
CA THR A 85 5.95 -8.32 5.06
C THR A 85 4.80 -7.39 5.44
N ILE A 86 5.14 -6.24 6.04
CA ILE A 86 4.22 -5.19 6.45
C ILE A 86 4.24 -4.11 5.37
N VAL A 87 3.06 -3.64 4.93
CA VAL A 87 2.92 -2.59 3.91
C VAL A 87 1.91 -1.55 4.39
N THR A 88 2.27 -0.27 4.40
CA THR A 88 1.35 0.82 4.79
C THR A 88 1.63 2.12 4.05
N ASN A 89 0.72 3.09 4.19
CA ASN A 89 0.90 4.43 3.62
C ASN A 89 1.41 5.49 4.62
N GLY A 90 1.97 5.09 5.75
CA GLY A 90 2.43 6.02 6.77
C GLY A 90 3.28 5.37 7.88
N ASP A 91 3.56 6.13 8.93
CA ASP A 91 4.37 5.70 10.08
C ASP A 91 3.77 4.58 10.93
N GLN A 92 2.51 4.19 10.69
CA GLN A 92 1.92 3.03 11.35
C GLN A 92 2.62 1.71 10.99
N THR A 93 3.49 1.67 9.97
CA THR A 93 4.35 0.51 9.69
C THR A 93 5.23 0.18 10.88
N ASP A 94 5.89 1.18 11.45
CA ASP A 94 6.72 1.00 12.64
C ASP A 94 5.88 0.58 13.85
N THR A 95 4.67 1.12 14.01
CA THR A 95 3.73 0.69 15.07
C THR A 95 3.38 -0.80 14.96
N ILE A 96 3.12 -1.29 13.74
CA ILE A 96 2.82 -2.71 13.50
C ILE A 96 4.06 -3.56 13.79
N TYR A 97 5.22 -3.14 13.30
CA TYR A 97 6.50 -3.82 13.53
C TYR A 97 6.80 -3.97 15.02
N ASP A 98 6.72 -2.89 15.78
CA ASP A 98 6.97 -2.88 17.22
C ASP A 98 5.96 -3.74 17.99
N CYS A 99 4.69 -3.73 17.57
CA CYS A 99 3.68 -4.60 18.15
C CYS A 99 3.99 -6.08 17.91
N PHE A 100 4.45 -6.46 16.72
CA PHE A 100 4.88 -7.83 16.44
C PHE A 100 6.09 -8.22 17.28
N ALA A 101 7.09 -7.34 17.40
CA ALA A 101 8.27 -7.55 18.25
C ALA A 101 7.92 -7.74 19.74
N ASN A 102 6.78 -7.20 20.17
CA ASN A 102 6.25 -7.36 21.54
C ASN A 102 5.16 -8.46 21.64
N GLY A 103 5.08 -9.39 20.69
CA GLY A 103 4.14 -10.52 20.71
C GLY A 103 2.66 -10.13 20.53
N LYS A 104 2.39 -8.92 20.04
CA LYS A 104 1.04 -8.43 19.78
C LYS A 104 0.67 -8.61 18.31
N CYS A 105 -0.61 -8.45 17.96
CA CYS A 105 -1.10 -8.67 16.61
C CYS A 105 -1.35 -7.36 15.83
N PHE A 106 -1.51 -7.49 14.51
CA PHE A 106 -1.84 -6.43 13.56
C PHE A 106 -3.02 -5.54 14.00
N VAL A 107 -4.12 -6.17 14.42
CA VAL A 107 -5.32 -5.45 14.88
C VAL A 107 -5.03 -4.64 16.14
N HIS A 108 -4.23 -5.19 17.07
CA HIS A 108 -3.85 -4.48 18.30
C HIS A 108 -3.05 -3.22 17.97
N ALA A 109 -2.07 -3.31 17.06
CA ALA A 109 -1.28 -2.17 16.61
C ALA A 109 -2.17 -1.04 16.07
N LEU A 110 -3.06 -1.37 15.15
CA LEU A 110 -3.89 -0.39 14.46
C LEU A 110 -5.03 0.20 15.30
N ARG A 111 -5.42 -0.46 16.39
CA ARG A 111 -6.34 0.13 17.38
C ARG A 111 -5.76 1.34 18.11
N THR A 112 -4.44 1.48 18.14
CA THR A 112 -3.74 2.62 18.74
C THR A 112 -3.57 3.79 17.76
N ARG A 113 -3.97 3.63 16.50
CA ARG A 113 -3.78 4.62 15.43
C ARG A 113 -5.11 5.14 14.91
N GLU A 114 -5.04 6.27 14.23
CA GLU A 114 -6.14 6.93 13.55
C GLU A 114 -5.70 7.33 12.14
N PHE A 115 -6.59 7.95 11.36
CA PHE A 115 -6.27 8.57 10.07
C PHE A 115 -5.24 9.72 10.22
N GLU A 116 -4.73 10.26 9.11
CA GLU A 116 -3.77 11.37 9.15
C GLU A 116 -4.43 12.67 9.61
N PRO A 117 -3.74 13.50 10.42
CA PRO A 117 -4.31 14.75 10.94
C PRO A 117 -4.22 15.91 9.93
N ASP A 118 -4.56 15.65 8.66
CA ASP A 118 -4.43 16.55 7.51
C ASP A 118 -5.79 17.11 7.06
N ALA A 119 -6.54 17.75 7.97
CA ALA A 119 -7.81 18.38 7.61
C ALA A 119 -7.66 19.29 6.37
N PRO A 120 -8.66 19.35 5.46
CA PRO A 120 -9.98 18.69 5.53
C PRO A 120 -10.00 17.25 4.99
N ASN A 121 -8.90 16.73 4.44
CA ASN A 121 -8.88 15.43 3.76
C ASN A 121 -8.97 14.26 4.73
N TYR A 122 -8.38 14.39 5.95
CA TYR A 122 -8.29 13.29 6.91
C TYR A 122 -7.87 11.99 6.22
N THR A 123 -6.71 12.05 5.54
CA THR A 123 -6.20 10.97 4.70
C THR A 123 -6.27 9.61 5.42
N PRO A 124 -6.97 8.63 4.85
CA PRO A 124 -7.06 7.31 5.45
C PRO A 124 -5.69 6.65 5.59
N ARG A 125 -5.48 5.92 6.68
CA ARG A 125 -4.34 5.01 6.82
C ARG A 125 -4.74 3.63 6.34
N ILE A 126 -4.12 3.17 5.26
CA ILE A 126 -4.27 1.81 4.75
C ILE A 126 -3.07 0.97 5.18
N SER A 127 -3.30 -0.27 5.53
CA SER A 127 -2.26 -1.18 6.00
C SER A 127 -2.52 -2.59 5.52
N GLY A 128 -1.43 -3.31 5.25
CA GLY A 128 -1.47 -4.72 4.91
C GLY A 128 -0.34 -5.50 5.60
N VAL A 129 -0.54 -6.78 5.79
CA VAL A 129 0.49 -7.72 6.20
C VAL A 129 0.32 -9.03 5.44
N VAL A 130 1.41 -9.51 4.85
CA VAL A 130 1.49 -10.83 4.20
C VAL A 130 2.19 -11.79 5.16
N LYS A 131 1.59 -12.95 5.36
CA LYS A 131 2.09 -14.05 6.21
C LYS A 131 2.89 -15.05 5.36
N PRO A 132 3.73 -15.91 5.98
CA PRO A 132 4.60 -16.83 5.26
C PRO A 132 3.86 -17.85 4.36
N ASN A 133 2.61 -18.21 4.72
CA ASN A 133 1.76 -19.08 3.89
C ASN A 133 1.04 -18.36 2.74
N GLY A 134 1.28 -17.04 2.59
CA GLY A 134 0.65 -16.19 1.60
C GLY A 134 -0.67 -15.56 2.04
N ASP A 135 -1.28 -15.98 3.15
CA ASP A 135 -2.46 -15.31 3.71
C ASP A 135 -2.12 -13.86 4.05
N TYR A 136 -3.11 -12.98 3.97
CA TYR A 136 -2.88 -11.57 4.26
C TYR A 136 -4.06 -10.91 4.96
N ASN A 137 -3.71 -9.84 5.68
CA ASN A 137 -4.68 -8.95 6.27
C ASN A 137 -4.58 -7.58 5.61
N LEU A 138 -5.71 -6.91 5.41
CA LEU A 138 -5.80 -5.51 5.02
C LEU A 138 -6.57 -4.72 6.09
N SER A 139 -6.33 -3.42 6.15
CA SER A 139 -7.04 -2.51 7.06
C SER A 139 -7.12 -1.11 6.49
N ILE A 140 -8.18 -0.39 6.86
CA ILE A 140 -8.30 1.05 6.65
C ILE A 140 -8.80 1.73 7.93
N LEU A 141 -8.11 2.80 8.31
CA LEU A 141 -8.49 3.72 9.37
C LEU A 141 -8.87 5.03 8.71
N LYS A 142 -10.11 5.46 8.86
CA LYS A 142 -10.60 6.67 8.18
C LYS A 142 -11.55 7.48 9.05
N SER A 143 -11.72 8.75 8.69
CA SER A 143 -12.70 9.63 9.29
C SER A 143 -14.12 9.09 9.09
N ASN A 144 -14.95 9.25 10.10
CA ASN A 144 -16.38 8.99 10.00
C ASN A 144 -17.08 10.20 9.36
N ASN A 145 -17.34 10.14 8.06
CA ASN A 145 -18.03 11.19 7.28
C ASN A 145 -17.39 12.59 7.43
N GLY A 146 -16.07 12.71 7.44
CA GLY A 146 -15.36 13.97 7.59
C GLY A 146 -15.32 14.52 9.02
N GLY A 147 -15.82 13.75 9.99
CA GLY A 147 -15.77 14.10 11.42
C GLY A 147 -14.46 13.65 12.09
N PRO A 148 -14.25 14.03 13.36
CA PRO A 148 -13.03 13.71 14.10
C PRO A 148 -12.97 12.24 14.58
N GLN A 149 -14.07 11.49 14.47
CA GLN A 149 -14.11 10.09 14.93
C GLN A 149 -13.47 9.19 13.89
N CYS A 150 -12.61 8.27 14.35
CA CYS A 150 -11.99 7.27 13.51
C CYS A 150 -12.81 5.97 13.46
N VAL A 151 -13.16 5.54 12.25
CA VAL A 151 -13.66 4.18 12.01
C VAL A 151 -12.55 3.28 11.51
N ARG A 152 -12.58 2.02 11.90
CA ARG A 152 -11.53 1.02 11.64
C ARG A 152 -12.14 -0.22 11.03
N TYR A 153 -11.64 -0.62 9.86
CA TYR A 153 -12.03 -1.84 9.18
C TYR A 153 -10.83 -2.77 9.07
N PHE A 154 -11.07 -4.05 9.31
CA PHE A 154 -10.07 -5.11 9.24
C PHE A 154 -10.60 -6.24 8.36
N PHE A 155 -9.80 -6.67 7.39
CA PHE A 155 -10.14 -7.70 6.42
C PHE A 155 -9.07 -8.80 6.50
N GLU A 156 -9.48 -10.05 6.59
CA GLU A 156 -8.60 -11.20 6.64
C GLU A 156 -8.90 -12.11 5.46
N TYR A 157 -7.86 -12.39 4.67
CA TYR A 157 -7.99 -13.17 3.45
C TYR A 157 -7.08 -14.39 3.49
N PRO A 158 -7.64 -15.61 3.34
CA PRO A 158 -6.84 -16.78 2.98
C PRO A 158 -6.33 -16.62 1.56
N ALA A 159 -5.07 -17.00 1.33
CA ALA A 159 -4.42 -16.87 0.02
C ALA A 159 -5.06 -17.80 -1.01
N THR A 160 -5.76 -17.24 -1.98
CA THR A 160 -6.39 -17.97 -3.09
C THR A 160 -5.60 -17.73 -4.37
N ALA A 161 -5.21 -18.81 -5.06
CA ALA A 161 -4.47 -18.73 -6.33
C ALA A 161 -5.24 -17.90 -7.37
N GLY A 162 -4.57 -16.95 -8.00
CA GLY A 162 -5.13 -16.05 -9.02
C GLY A 162 -5.94 -14.89 -8.47
N LEU A 163 -6.03 -14.72 -7.14
CA LEU A 163 -6.83 -13.69 -6.51
C LEU A 163 -5.96 -12.76 -5.65
N GLY A 164 -6.22 -11.48 -5.75
CA GLY A 164 -5.73 -10.46 -4.85
C GLY A 164 -6.82 -9.50 -4.43
N HIS A 165 -6.47 -8.57 -3.55
CA HIS A 165 -7.36 -7.48 -3.13
C HIS A 165 -6.62 -6.15 -3.18
N PHE A 166 -7.29 -5.16 -3.77
CA PHE A 166 -6.80 -3.80 -3.91
C PHE A 166 -7.52 -2.87 -2.93
N ILE A 167 -6.76 -2.20 -2.07
CA ILE A 167 -7.24 -1.13 -1.18
C ILE A 167 -6.48 0.15 -1.46
N HIS A 168 -7.16 1.28 -1.36
CA HIS A 168 -6.56 2.59 -1.62
C HIS A 168 -7.14 3.67 -0.71
N THR A 169 -6.47 4.84 -0.63
CA THR A 169 -6.86 5.87 0.34
C THR A 169 -8.10 6.64 -0.09
N TYR A 170 -8.27 6.93 -1.39
CA TYR A 170 -9.32 7.81 -1.90
C TYR A 170 -10.20 7.14 -2.94
N LYS A 171 -11.49 7.33 -2.84
CA LYS A 171 -12.49 6.79 -3.78
C LYS A 171 -12.27 7.30 -5.22
N CYS A 172 -11.93 8.56 -5.36
CA CYS A 172 -11.64 9.24 -6.63
C CYS A 172 -10.95 10.57 -6.34
N ASP A 173 -10.66 11.34 -7.36
CA ASP A 173 -10.22 12.73 -7.22
C ASP A 173 -11.37 13.62 -6.72
N GLY A 174 -11.05 14.73 -6.04
CA GLY A 174 -12.03 15.67 -5.47
C GLY A 174 -11.40 16.76 -4.59
N ASP A 175 -12.27 17.65 -4.07
CA ASP A 175 -11.93 18.69 -3.13
C ASP A 175 -13.13 18.97 -2.19
N PRO A 176 -13.11 18.54 -0.91
CA PRO A 176 -12.12 17.64 -0.32
C PRO A 176 -12.14 16.25 -0.99
N ILE A 177 -11.01 15.54 -0.91
CA ILE A 177 -10.88 14.23 -1.55
C ILE A 177 -11.71 13.19 -0.78
N PRO A 178 -12.66 12.48 -1.44
CA PRO A 178 -13.47 11.49 -0.74
C PRO A 178 -12.64 10.25 -0.37
N SER A 179 -12.77 9.79 0.88
CA SER A 179 -12.14 8.56 1.36
C SER A 179 -12.68 7.32 0.64
N PHE A 180 -11.83 6.29 0.53
CA PHE A 180 -12.24 4.96 0.07
C PHE A 180 -13.45 4.42 0.86
N GLU A 181 -14.35 3.75 0.17
CA GLU A 181 -15.57 3.14 0.74
C GLU A 181 -15.70 1.69 0.30
N GLY A 182 -16.33 0.89 1.15
CA GLY A 182 -16.59 -0.52 0.89
C GLY A 182 -15.47 -1.45 1.34
N GLU A 183 -15.42 -2.63 0.73
CA GLU A 183 -14.41 -3.65 0.94
C GLU A 183 -13.26 -3.47 -0.08
N PRO A 184 -12.05 -3.97 0.21
CA PRO A 184 -10.99 -4.05 -0.79
C PRO A 184 -11.47 -4.75 -2.05
N THR A 185 -11.21 -4.14 -3.21
CA THR A 185 -11.68 -4.66 -4.51
C THR A 185 -10.96 -5.97 -4.84
N PRO A 186 -11.67 -7.09 -5.08
CA PRO A 186 -11.05 -8.33 -5.53
C PRO A 186 -10.53 -8.17 -6.96
N VAL A 187 -9.26 -8.46 -7.18
CA VAL A 187 -8.55 -8.28 -8.46
C VAL A 187 -7.88 -9.57 -8.92
N GLU A 188 -7.80 -9.72 -10.24
CA GLU A 188 -7.11 -10.84 -10.86
C GLU A 188 -5.59 -10.69 -10.70
N ILE A 189 -4.91 -11.79 -10.29
CA ILE A 189 -3.45 -11.91 -10.24
C ILE A 189 -3.05 -13.04 -11.15
N GLY A 190 -2.24 -12.74 -12.18
CA GLY A 190 -1.74 -13.70 -13.14
C GLY A 190 -0.47 -14.44 -12.69
N ASP A 191 0.25 -14.99 -13.69
CA ASP A 191 1.55 -15.68 -13.52
C ASP A 191 2.68 -14.92 -14.23
N GLU A 192 2.43 -13.68 -14.60
CA GLU A 192 3.41 -12.80 -15.24
C GLU A 192 4.67 -12.66 -14.39
N SER A 193 5.77 -12.30 -15.04
CA SER A 193 7.00 -11.93 -14.34
C SER A 193 6.79 -10.70 -13.47
N ILE A 194 7.64 -10.52 -12.45
CA ILE A 194 7.57 -9.31 -11.62
C ILE A 194 7.79 -8.05 -12.46
N ASP A 195 8.60 -8.12 -13.51
CA ASP A 195 8.87 -6.99 -14.40
C ASP A 195 7.61 -6.59 -15.18
N ASP A 196 6.88 -7.57 -15.74
CA ASP A 196 5.63 -7.35 -16.46
C ASP A 196 4.52 -6.85 -15.54
N PHE A 197 4.40 -7.43 -14.34
CA PHE A 197 3.45 -6.97 -13.31
C PHE A 197 3.74 -5.53 -12.88
N THR A 198 5.01 -5.21 -12.61
CA THR A 198 5.43 -3.86 -12.22
C THR A 198 5.13 -2.86 -13.33
N LYS A 199 5.46 -3.23 -14.57
CA LYS A 199 5.17 -2.39 -15.75
C LYS A 199 3.66 -2.20 -15.93
N MET A 200 2.86 -3.27 -15.81
CA MET A 200 1.40 -3.20 -15.92
C MET A 200 0.83 -2.25 -14.88
N VAL A 201 1.23 -2.35 -13.61
CA VAL A 201 0.76 -1.43 -12.56
C VAL A 201 1.17 0.01 -12.87
N TRP A 202 2.46 0.24 -13.19
CA TRP A 202 2.99 1.59 -13.44
C TRP A 202 2.33 2.29 -14.63
N ASP A 203 2.12 1.57 -15.72
CA ASP A 203 1.56 2.13 -16.97
C ASP A 203 0.07 2.48 -16.83
N ASN A 204 -0.66 1.81 -15.92
CA ASN A 204 -2.08 2.08 -15.70
C ASN A 204 -2.33 3.11 -14.57
N LEU A 205 -1.33 3.56 -13.85
CA LEU A 205 -1.45 4.70 -12.94
C LEU A 205 -1.53 6.00 -13.76
N ASN A 206 -2.38 6.94 -13.32
CA ASN A 206 -2.49 8.26 -13.96
C ASN A 206 -1.13 8.95 -14.07
N GLU A 207 -0.75 9.33 -15.29
CA GLU A 207 0.58 9.84 -15.62
C GLU A 207 0.97 11.10 -14.83
N ASP A 208 0.03 12.02 -14.64
CA ASP A 208 0.30 13.28 -13.97
C ASP A 208 0.48 13.12 -12.45
N ASN A 209 -0.18 12.12 -11.86
CA ASN A 209 -0.26 11.95 -10.42
C ASN A 209 0.65 10.87 -9.85
N LYS A 210 1.09 9.88 -10.64
CA LYS A 210 1.98 8.81 -10.16
C LYS A 210 3.33 9.35 -9.69
N VAL A 211 3.85 8.80 -8.59
CA VAL A 211 5.10 9.25 -7.97
C VAL A 211 6.09 8.11 -7.83
N SER A 212 5.73 7.04 -7.13
CA SER A 212 6.60 5.87 -6.94
C SER A 212 5.77 4.59 -6.81
N LEU A 213 6.35 3.48 -7.24
CA LEU A 213 5.81 2.14 -7.16
C LEU A 213 6.87 1.18 -6.59
N PHE A 214 6.43 0.34 -5.66
CA PHE A 214 7.14 -0.82 -5.15
C PHE A 214 6.34 -2.07 -5.49
N THR A 215 7.00 -3.12 -5.98
CA THR A 215 6.43 -4.46 -6.14
C THR A 215 7.35 -5.51 -5.54
N ARG A 216 6.76 -6.57 -5.00
CA ARG A 216 7.50 -7.71 -4.45
C ARG A 216 6.76 -9.02 -4.73
N TYR A 217 7.50 -10.01 -5.18
CA TYR A 217 7.09 -11.40 -5.23
C TYR A 217 7.85 -12.19 -4.16
N ILE A 218 7.13 -13.02 -3.40
CA ILE A 218 7.70 -13.90 -2.39
C ILE A 218 7.36 -15.33 -2.78
N ASN A 219 8.38 -16.15 -3.07
CA ASN A 219 8.18 -17.57 -3.30
C ASN A 219 7.75 -18.25 -2.00
N LEU A 220 6.55 -18.84 -1.98
CA LEU A 220 5.93 -19.38 -0.76
C LEU A 220 6.58 -20.70 -0.28
N GLU A 221 7.36 -21.35 -1.12
CA GLU A 221 8.08 -22.58 -0.76
C GLU A 221 9.47 -22.27 -0.18
N THR A 222 10.19 -21.30 -0.78
CA THR A 222 11.59 -21.02 -0.44
C THR A 222 11.77 -19.76 0.40
N GLY A 223 10.78 -18.87 0.43
CA GLY A 223 10.88 -17.54 1.03
C GLY A 223 11.72 -16.56 0.21
N ALA A 224 12.18 -16.94 -0.99
CA ALA A 224 12.96 -16.05 -1.85
C ALA A 224 12.12 -14.86 -2.33
N GLU A 225 12.71 -13.68 -2.32
CA GLU A 225 12.05 -12.41 -2.65
C GLU A 225 12.64 -11.81 -3.91
N GLU A 226 11.78 -11.32 -4.79
CA GLU A 226 12.12 -10.44 -5.91
C GLU A 226 11.46 -9.10 -5.71
N THR A 227 12.20 -8.00 -5.87
CA THR A 227 11.69 -6.64 -5.65
C THR A 227 11.94 -5.74 -6.84
N ARG A 228 11.01 -4.84 -7.15
CA ARG A 228 11.19 -3.75 -8.11
C ARG A 228 10.71 -2.43 -7.52
N ILE A 229 11.43 -1.36 -7.85
CA ILE A 229 11.10 0.01 -7.49
C ILE A 229 11.11 0.85 -8.75
N ILE A 230 10.04 1.63 -8.97
CA ILE A 230 10.00 2.67 -9.99
C ILE A 230 9.73 4.00 -9.30
N ASN A 231 10.54 5.00 -9.61
CA ASN A 231 10.34 6.39 -9.20
C ASN A 231 10.15 7.26 -10.46
N LYS A 232 9.18 8.17 -10.45
CA LYS A 232 9.01 9.14 -11.53
C LYS A 232 10.14 10.17 -11.53
N ASN A 233 10.58 10.54 -10.34
CA ASN A 233 11.74 11.40 -10.14
C ASN A 233 12.98 10.52 -9.95
N ASN A 234 13.99 10.69 -10.80
CA ASN A 234 15.28 10.01 -10.74
C ASN A 234 16.41 11.04 -10.79
#